data_4663752401034e05b51f577933558807
#
_entry.id   4663752401034e05b51f577933558807
#
_cell.length_a   1.000
_cell.length_b   1.000
_cell.length_c   1.000
_cell.angle_alpha   90.00
_cell.angle_beta   90.00
_cell.angle_gamma   90.00
#
_symmetry.space_group_name_H-M   'P 1'
#
loop_
_entity.id
_entity.type
_entity.pdbx_description
1 polymer ?
#
loop_
_entity_poly.entity_id
_entity_poly.type
_entity_poly.pdbx_seq_one_letter_code
_entity_poly.pdbx_strand_id
1 'polypeptide(L)'
;MDSNSSGTEQQIAELRARVMRLETALREHGIAIEDRASIKAEAAPRPEPSEMKPPMVPPLAPAPVSLDAAGSERREERSLESRIGSHWFNRIGILAVLIGMAWFLKLAIDNHWIGPGGRVTIGLIAGAGLIAWSERFRRRGFTGFSYSLKGVGSGILYLSLWAAYELFGLIPGWPAFTAMIVVTAFNGFMCWLQDSELLALYAIVGGFGTPLLVSNGENHEVALFSYLLILNVAVLLLVVLRPWPRLLFAAFTGTVFFFLGWSLRFYSDAQFGRTVFFLSAFFLTFAFAPRLMRLATGGDGTALSRAGGVALVPLPLINAALGFLAFYLLLGWTGAAGADPWVAVAFAAFYLMLLRLPNRGALRASPSVLSSVHLTLAVVFLAIAVPLKAHGRWITIGWLAEGAALLWRARRVRLLQGLALLVLALGLGALLVIHPTASKTILFNERFGTFAVGIAVFAFVARLSYRPAEASEEGFPVSWPTTAGLAVLAVNVLILLAVGWEIHNYWWYLRYSGDRAVIREYRVYAQFTYSALFMIFGAIQLALGFWRRSAFLRWQALILLAISIGKVFIVDVSELSQGYRIVSFLGLGALLLAVSFVYQKDWLNLRDPDSRGSR
;
A
#
# COMPACT_ATOMS: atom_id res chain seq x y z
N MET A 1 37.43 -33.92 14.87
CA MET A 1 36.95 -32.55 14.56
C MET A 1 37.66 -31.92 13.35
N ASP A 2 38.30 -32.73 12.47
CA ASP A 2 39.20 -32.22 11.40
C ASP A 2 38.74 -32.42 9.95
N SER A 3 37.51 -32.88 9.74
CA SER A 3 37.02 -33.11 8.35
C SER A 3 36.25 -31.91 7.75
N ASN A 4 35.88 -30.89 8.56
CA ASN A 4 35.13 -29.72 8.09
C ASN A 4 36.03 -28.52 7.72
N SER A 5 37.28 -28.49 8.15
CA SER A 5 38.24 -27.42 7.83
C SER A 5 38.82 -27.54 6.42
N SER A 6 39.07 -28.76 5.97
CA SER A 6 39.63 -29.02 4.62
C SER A 6 38.63 -28.64 3.49
N GLY A 7 37.34 -28.84 3.69
CA GLY A 7 36.30 -28.47 2.71
C GLY A 7 36.13 -26.94 2.57
N THR A 8 36.22 -26.21 3.66
CA THR A 8 36.15 -24.74 3.66
C THR A 8 37.41 -24.10 3.06
N GLU A 9 38.59 -24.66 3.31
CA GLU A 9 39.83 -24.19 2.69
C GLU A 9 39.86 -24.38 1.19
N GLN A 10 39.36 -25.54 0.72
CA GLN A 10 39.23 -25.82 -0.73
C GLN A 10 38.23 -24.86 -1.40
N GLN A 11 37.09 -24.57 -0.78
CA GLN A 11 36.13 -23.59 -1.29
C GLN A 11 36.69 -22.16 -1.34
N ILE A 12 37.46 -21.76 -0.32
CA ILE A 12 38.13 -20.45 -0.31
C ILE A 12 39.20 -20.37 -1.41
N ALA A 13 39.97 -21.43 -1.64
CA ALA A 13 40.95 -21.47 -2.71
C ALA A 13 40.29 -21.39 -4.10
N GLU A 14 39.17 -22.07 -4.32
CA GLU A 14 38.42 -22.01 -5.56
C GLU A 14 37.81 -20.64 -5.82
N LEU A 15 37.24 -20.00 -4.80
CA LEU A 15 36.73 -18.63 -4.87
C LEU A 15 37.83 -17.62 -5.20
N ARG A 16 39.00 -17.74 -4.57
CA ARG A 16 40.16 -16.87 -4.87
C ARG A 16 40.63 -17.04 -6.33
N ALA A 17 40.68 -18.26 -6.82
CA ALA A 17 41.05 -18.53 -8.24
C ALA A 17 40.00 -17.98 -9.22
N ARG A 18 38.73 -17.94 -8.83
CA ARG A 18 37.66 -17.37 -9.65
C ARG A 18 37.67 -15.84 -9.66
N VAL A 19 37.94 -15.19 -8.50
CA VAL A 19 38.13 -13.74 -8.40
C VAL A 19 39.32 -13.30 -9.23
N MET A 20 40.46 -13.96 -9.13
CA MET A 20 41.67 -13.64 -9.90
C MET A 20 41.45 -13.75 -11.42
N ARG A 21 40.68 -14.71 -11.89
CA ARG A 21 40.30 -14.83 -13.31
C ARG A 21 39.39 -13.70 -13.76
N LEU A 22 38.44 -13.24 -12.90
CA LEU A 22 37.56 -12.12 -13.20
C LEU A 22 38.32 -10.78 -13.22
N GLU A 23 39.25 -10.60 -12.29
CA GLU A 23 40.10 -9.39 -12.26
C GLU A 23 41.01 -9.29 -13.50
N THR A 24 41.56 -10.43 -13.95
CA THR A 24 42.38 -10.49 -15.17
C THR A 24 41.54 -10.16 -16.40
N ALA A 25 40.33 -10.74 -16.53
CA ALA A 25 39.41 -10.42 -17.61
C ALA A 25 38.95 -8.97 -17.63
N LEU A 26 38.73 -8.35 -16.46
CA LEU A 26 38.37 -6.95 -16.35
C LEU A 26 39.53 -6.02 -16.75
N ARG A 27 40.79 -6.36 -16.40
CA ARG A 27 41.98 -5.65 -16.85
C ARG A 27 42.19 -5.72 -18.36
N GLU A 28 41.95 -6.90 -18.95
CA GLU A 28 42.00 -7.07 -20.41
C GLU A 28 40.97 -6.23 -21.16
N HIS A 29 39.84 -5.90 -20.51
CA HIS A 29 38.81 -5.04 -21.07
C HIS A 29 38.98 -3.55 -20.68
N GLY A 30 40.14 -3.16 -20.11
CA GLY A 30 40.47 -1.75 -19.82
C GLY A 30 39.76 -1.15 -18.60
N ILE A 31 39.20 -1.97 -17.73
CA ILE A 31 38.54 -1.52 -16.51
C ILE A 31 39.57 -1.49 -15.36
N ALA A 32 39.90 -0.31 -14.83
CA ALA A 32 40.81 -0.15 -13.70
C ALA A 32 40.14 -0.66 -12.41
N ILE A 33 40.79 -1.64 -11.75
CA ILE A 33 40.36 -2.16 -10.44
C ILE A 33 41.27 -1.53 -9.40
N GLU A 34 40.71 -0.77 -8.45
CA GLU A 34 41.45 -0.25 -7.30
C GLU A 34 41.88 -1.38 -6.37
N ASP A 35 43.19 -1.54 -6.19
CA ASP A 35 43.79 -2.54 -5.32
C ASP A 35 43.60 -2.15 -3.83
N ARG A 36 42.62 -2.75 -3.18
CA ARG A 36 42.37 -2.59 -1.74
C ARG A 36 43.46 -3.18 -0.83
N ALA A 37 44.49 -3.78 -1.41
CA ALA A 37 45.61 -4.37 -0.67
C ALA A 37 46.59 -3.33 -0.10
N SER A 38 46.59 -2.07 -0.58
CA SER A 38 47.48 -1.02 -0.11
C SER A 38 47.06 -0.35 1.22
N ILE A 39 45.85 -0.60 1.70
CA ILE A 39 45.31 0.03 2.93
C ILE A 39 45.63 -0.78 4.20
N LYS A 40 46.18 -1.99 4.09
CA LYS A 40 46.41 -2.90 5.24
C LYS A 40 47.89 -3.14 5.60
N ALA A 41 48.82 -2.43 4.99
CA ALA A 41 50.26 -2.57 5.24
C ALA A 41 50.84 -1.58 6.29
N GLU A 42 49.97 -0.77 6.93
CA GLU A 42 50.42 0.23 7.93
C GLU A 42 49.91 -0.06 9.36
N ALA A 43 49.97 -1.33 9.76
CA ALA A 43 49.79 -1.73 11.16
C ALA A 43 50.62 -2.98 11.48
N ALA A 44 51.95 -2.83 11.57
CA ALA A 44 52.85 -3.79 12.23
C ALA A 44 53.46 -3.14 13.48
N PRO A 45 53.67 -3.90 14.58
CA PRO A 45 53.91 -3.37 15.93
C PRO A 45 55.31 -2.82 16.11
N ARG A 46 55.43 -1.72 16.88
CA ARG A 46 56.69 -1.12 17.34
C ARG A 46 57.42 -2.06 18.27
N PRO A 47 58.77 -2.18 18.17
CA PRO A 47 59.62 -2.68 19.23
C PRO A 47 59.96 -1.56 20.24
N GLU A 48 60.13 -1.97 21.49
CA GLU A 48 60.44 -1.13 22.66
C GLU A 48 61.82 -0.41 22.60
N PRO A 49 62.02 0.67 23.38
CA PRO A 49 63.09 1.62 23.16
C PRO A 49 64.39 1.24 23.86
N SER A 50 65.50 1.39 23.14
CA SER A 50 66.83 1.37 23.68
C SER A 50 67.32 2.80 23.87
N GLU A 51 67.77 3.15 25.09
CA GLU A 51 68.32 4.48 25.47
C GLU A 51 69.57 4.82 24.68
N MET A 52 69.62 6.01 24.06
CA MET A 52 70.88 6.73 23.77
C MET A 52 70.65 8.23 23.67
N LYS A 53 71.60 8.95 24.27
CA LYS A 53 71.70 10.41 24.50
C LYS A 53 71.68 11.25 23.22
N PRO A 54 71.25 12.54 23.31
CA PRO A 54 70.94 13.37 22.16
C PRO A 54 72.16 14.10 21.57
N PRO A 55 72.24 14.30 20.25
CA PRO A 55 72.99 15.38 19.65
C PRO A 55 72.11 16.58 19.35
N MET A 56 72.66 17.77 19.51
CA MET A 56 72.05 19.07 19.28
C MET A 56 71.53 19.22 17.86
N VAL A 57 70.29 19.75 17.74
CA VAL A 57 69.62 20.05 16.49
C VAL A 57 69.68 21.56 16.22
N PRO A 58 69.97 22.00 14.98
CA PRO A 58 69.77 23.40 14.56
C PRO A 58 68.26 23.73 14.43
N PRO A 59 67.90 25.02 14.52
CA PRO A 59 66.48 25.39 14.53
C PRO A 59 65.77 25.05 13.19
N LEU A 60 64.73 24.23 13.27
CA LEU A 60 63.88 23.91 12.14
C LEU A 60 63.01 25.11 11.75
N ALA A 61 62.96 25.38 10.46
CA ALA A 61 61.99 26.25 9.84
C ALA A 61 60.58 25.74 10.10
N PRO A 62 59.54 26.58 10.21
CA PRO A 62 58.19 26.17 10.50
C PRO A 62 57.67 25.26 9.40
N ALA A 63 57.14 24.10 9.80
CA ALA A 63 56.49 23.15 8.90
C ALA A 63 55.32 23.81 8.17
N PRO A 64 55.08 23.48 6.89
CA PRO A 64 53.93 24.00 6.19
C PRO A 64 52.66 23.41 6.83
N VAL A 65 51.81 24.30 7.35
CA VAL A 65 50.45 23.98 7.80
C VAL A 65 49.73 23.42 6.61
N SER A 66 49.25 22.19 6.71
CA SER A 66 48.42 21.54 5.66
C SER A 66 47.17 22.36 5.44
N LEU A 67 47.11 23.04 4.30
CA LEU A 67 45.98 23.87 3.86
C LEU A 67 44.72 23.07 3.54
N ASP A 68 44.76 21.75 3.64
CA ASP A 68 43.62 20.89 3.28
C ASP A 68 42.51 20.77 4.34
N ALA A 69 42.84 20.91 5.64
CA ALA A 69 41.82 20.90 6.70
C ALA A 69 41.03 22.22 6.78
N ALA A 70 41.72 23.36 6.54
CA ALA A 70 41.05 24.67 6.48
C ALA A 70 40.22 24.86 5.18
N GLY A 71 40.56 24.11 4.14
CA GLY A 71 39.83 24.12 2.86
C GLY A 71 38.51 23.36 2.89
N SER A 72 38.41 22.29 3.69
CA SER A 72 37.17 21.51 3.83
C SER A 72 36.14 22.23 4.71
N GLU A 73 36.52 22.81 5.82
CA GLU A 73 35.65 23.63 6.66
C GLU A 73 35.18 24.91 5.94
N ARG A 74 36.04 25.60 5.19
CA ARG A 74 35.63 26.73 4.35
C ARG A 74 34.74 26.34 3.16
N ARG A 75 34.84 25.11 2.65
CA ARG A 75 33.95 24.61 1.61
C ARG A 75 32.57 24.24 2.17
N GLU A 76 32.50 23.68 3.37
CA GLU A 76 31.21 23.38 4.01
C GLU A 76 30.51 24.66 4.50
N GLU A 77 31.22 25.60 5.09
CA GLU A 77 30.64 26.90 5.45
C GLU A 77 30.16 27.69 4.23
N ARG A 78 30.94 27.70 3.14
CA ARG A 78 30.50 28.30 1.86
C ARG A 78 29.29 27.56 1.26
N SER A 79 29.13 26.25 1.49
CA SER A 79 27.98 25.49 1.01
C SER A 79 26.71 25.79 1.81
N LEU A 80 26.80 25.97 3.13
CA LEU A 80 25.67 26.35 4.00
C LEU A 80 25.31 27.82 3.80
N GLU A 81 26.29 28.72 3.77
CA GLU A 81 26.09 30.14 3.53
C GLU A 81 25.53 30.42 2.12
N SER A 82 26.02 29.71 1.10
CA SER A 82 25.49 29.81 -0.25
C SER A 82 24.09 29.15 -0.40
N ARG A 83 23.78 28.09 0.35
CA ARG A 83 22.42 27.49 0.38
C ARG A 83 21.42 28.41 1.08
N ILE A 84 21.80 29.02 2.20
CA ILE A 84 20.94 29.97 2.91
C ILE A 84 20.79 31.24 2.07
N GLY A 85 21.88 31.80 1.57
CA GLY A 85 21.87 33.02 0.77
C GLY A 85 21.19 32.85 -0.57
N SER A 86 21.43 31.76 -1.32
CA SER A 86 20.87 31.59 -2.66
C SER A 86 19.43 31.07 -2.67
N HIS A 87 19.00 30.26 -1.70
CA HIS A 87 17.67 29.68 -1.73
C HIS A 87 16.66 30.39 -0.84
N TRP A 88 17.03 30.75 0.38
CA TRP A 88 16.10 31.41 1.31
C TRP A 88 15.96 32.90 1.06
N PHE A 89 17.08 33.62 0.87
CA PHE A 89 17.02 35.06 0.57
C PHE A 89 16.40 35.33 -0.80
N ASN A 90 16.59 34.43 -1.78
CA ASN A 90 15.92 34.56 -3.07
C ASN A 90 14.39 34.43 -2.93
N ARG A 91 13.89 33.44 -2.13
CA ARG A 91 12.46 33.26 -1.89
C ARG A 91 11.85 34.43 -1.10
N ILE A 92 12.54 34.86 -0.05
CA ILE A 92 12.11 36.02 0.77
C ILE A 92 12.16 37.29 -0.06
N GLY A 93 13.21 37.50 -0.86
CA GLY A 93 13.35 38.65 -1.76
C GLY A 93 12.24 38.71 -2.80
N ILE A 94 11.89 37.58 -3.42
CA ILE A 94 10.77 37.50 -4.38
C ILE A 94 9.44 37.84 -3.67
N LEU A 95 9.22 37.29 -2.48
CA LEU A 95 8.01 37.58 -1.70
C LEU A 95 7.92 39.07 -1.31
N ALA A 96 9.05 39.66 -0.88
CA ALA A 96 9.13 41.07 -0.55
C ALA A 96 8.86 41.97 -1.77
N VAL A 97 9.41 41.63 -2.96
CA VAL A 97 9.14 42.36 -4.20
C VAL A 97 7.67 42.24 -4.61
N LEU A 98 7.05 41.05 -4.46
CA LEU A 98 5.64 40.87 -4.73
C LEU A 98 4.74 41.71 -3.81
N ILE A 99 5.06 41.71 -2.51
CA ILE A 99 4.34 42.54 -1.52
C ILE A 99 4.55 44.01 -1.84
N GLY A 100 5.79 44.46 -2.11
CA GLY A 100 6.10 45.84 -2.48
C GLY A 100 5.37 46.28 -3.76
N MET A 101 5.30 45.41 -4.77
CA MET A 101 4.56 45.67 -6.00
C MET A 101 3.05 45.74 -5.76
N ALA A 102 2.51 44.84 -4.90
CA ALA A 102 1.09 44.90 -4.52
C ALA A 102 0.74 46.21 -3.80
N TRP A 103 1.59 46.67 -2.88
CA TRP A 103 1.42 47.96 -2.20
C TRP A 103 1.59 49.16 -3.16
N PHE A 104 2.51 49.11 -4.09
CA PHE A 104 2.68 50.15 -5.12
C PHE A 104 1.47 50.21 -6.05
N LEU A 105 0.95 49.04 -6.47
CA LEU A 105 -0.28 48.97 -7.27
C LEU A 105 -1.48 49.53 -6.48
N LYS A 106 -1.60 49.19 -5.18
CA LYS A 106 -2.63 49.76 -4.32
C LYS A 106 -2.53 51.28 -4.25
N LEU A 107 -1.33 51.82 -4.02
CA LEU A 107 -1.11 53.26 -3.96
C LEU A 107 -1.46 53.96 -5.29
N ALA A 108 -1.08 53.36 -6.43
CA ALA A 108 -1.41 53.86 -7.75
C ALA A 108 -2.93 53.78 -8.07
N ILE A 109 -3.61 52.78 -7.49
CA ILE A 109 -5.07 52.63 -7.55
C ILE A 109 -5.76 53.69 -6.73
N ASP A 110 -5.35 53.90 -5.49
CA ASP A 110 -5.95 54.80 -4.53
C ASP A 110 -5.82 56.28 -4.98
N ASN A 111 -4.71 56.63 -5.64
CA ASN A 111 -4.44 57.98 -6.14
C ASN A 111 -4.89 58.25 -7.58
N HIS A 112 -5.59 57.32 -8.24
CA HIS A 112 -6.08 57.45 -9.63
C HIS A 112 -5.03 57.89 -10.70
N TRP A 113 -3.74 57.63 -10.44
CA TRP A 113 -2.63 58.01 -11.34
C TRP A 113 -2.69 57.34 -12.68
N ILE A 114 -3.22 56.12 -12.73
CA ILE A 114 -3.27 55.33 -13.95
C ILE A 114 -4.69 54.77 -14.10
N GLY A 115 -5.29 55.01 -15.24
CA GLY A 115 -6.62 54.47 -15.57
C GLY A 115 -6.62 52.92 -15.60
N PRO A 116 -7.80 52.27 -15.53
CA PRO A 116 -7.93 50.81 -15.48
C PRO A 116 -7.19 50.08 -16.61
N GLY A 117 -7.32 50.54 -17.86
CA GLY A 117 -6.61 49.97 -19.00
C GLY A 117 -5.10 50.10 -18.90
N GLY A 118 -4.60 51.26 -18.41
CA GLY A 118 -3.19 51.48 -18.18
C GLY A 118 -2.58 50.54 -17.15
N ARG A 119 -3.31 50.24 -16.04
CA ARG A 119 -2.87 49.31 -14.98
C ARG A 119 -2.70 47.90 -15.52
N VAL A 120 -3.68 47.41 -16.28
CA VAL A 120 -3.61 46.09 -16.95
C VAL A 120 -2.44 46.03 -17.92
N THR A 121 -2.28 47.04 -18.77
CA THR A 121 -1.21 47.10 -19.79
C THR A 121 0.17 47.08 -19.12
N ILE A 122 0.38 47.88 -18.07
CA ILE A 122 1.63 47.87 -17.28
C ILE A 122 1.90 46.50 -16.70
N GLY A 123 0.87 45.85 -16.12
CA GLY A 123 1.00 44.48 -15.57
C GLY A 123 1.38 43.47 -16.65
N LEU A 124 0.75 43.49 -17.83
CA LEU A 124 1.08 42.59 -18.91
C LEU A 124 2.51 42.82 -19.44
N ILE A 125 2.92 44.09 -19.60
CA ILE A 125 4.29 44.42 -20.03
C ILE A 125 5.30 44.02 -18.97
N ALA A 126 5.04 44.29 -17.71
CA ALA A 126 5.92 43.89 -16.61
C ALA A 126 6.07 42.35 -16.48
N GLY A 127 4.96 41.61 -16.59
CA GLY A 127 4.97 40.16 -16.56
C GLY A 127 5.78 39.57 -17.74
N ALA A 128 5.48 39.99 -18.95
CA ALA A 128 6.21 39.57 -20.13
C ALA A 128 7.70 40.01 -20.11
N GLY A 129 7.97 41.25 -19.64
CA GLY A 129 9.33 41.76 -19.46
C GLY A 129 10.15 40.97 -18.46
N LEU A 130 9.57 40.57 -17.33
CA LEU A 130 10.22 39.70 -16.32
C LEU A 130 10.56 38.32 -16.90
N ILE A 131 9.64 37.73 -17.68
CA ILE A 131 9.90 36.45 -18.35
C ILE A 131 11.05 36.58 -19.34
N ALA A 132 11.04 37.62 -20.19
CA ALA A 132 12.10 37.87 -21.15
C ALA A 132 13.44 38.17 -20.46
N TRP A 133 13.43 39.00 -19.39
CA TRP A 133 14.63 39.36 -18.64
C TRP A 133 15.22 38.15 -17.87
N SER A 134 14.39 37.24 -17.42
CA SER A 134 14.82 36.00 -16.75
C SER A 134 15.78 35.16 -17.59
N GLU A 135 15.64 35.24 -18.93
CA GLU A 135 16.47 34.48 -19.87
C GLU A 135 17.94 34.93 -19.84
N ARG A 136 18.19 36.21 -19.51
CA ARG A 136 19.55 36.74 -19.30
C ARG A 136 20.24 36.06 -18.12
N PHE A 137 19.51 35.79 -17.04
CA PHE A 137 20.06 35.07 -15.86
C PHE A 137 20.29 33.60 -16.16
N ARG A 138 19.39 32.97 -16.93
CA ARG A 138 19.57 31.58 -17.37
C ARG A 138 20.86 31.40 -18.16
N ARG A 139 21.10 32.29 -19.12
CA ARG A 139 22.33 32.29 -19.98
C ARG A 139 23.59 32.52 -19.16
N ARG A 140 23.52 33.13 -17.99
CA ARG A 140 24.63 33.33 -17.04
C ARG A 140 24.80 32.18 -16.03
N GLY A 141 24.03 31.09 -16.15
CA GLY A 141 24.11 29.93 -15.27
C GLY A 141 23.21 29.99 -14.03
N PHE A 142 22.50 31.09 -13.76
CA PHE A 142 21.59 31.24 -12.63
C PHE A 142 20.19 30.67 -12.94
N THR A 143 20.12 29.36 -13.20
CA THR A 143 18.90 28.67 -13.67
C THR A 143 17.75 28.75 -12.66
N GLY A 144 18.00 28.46 -11.38
CA GLY A 144 16.97 28.50 -10.33
C GLY A 144 16.34 29.88 -10.16
N PHE A 145 17.17 30.95 -10.18
CA PHE A 145 16.67 32.33 -10.14
C PHE A 145 15.84 32.69 -11.37
N SER A 146 16.29 32.29 -12.57
CA SER A 146 15.55 32.48 -13.80
C SER A 146 14.17 31.82 -13.76
N TYR A 147 14.06 30.58 -13.24
CA TYR A 147 12.78 29.90 -13.13
C TYR A 147 11.83 30.57 -12.16
N SER A 148 12.36 31.03 -11.00
CA SER A 148 11.56 31.83 -10.05
C SER A 148 11.02 33.11 -10.69
N LEU A 149 11.87 33.81 -11.46
CA LEU A 149 11.48 35.05 -12.15
C LEU A 149 10.41 34.81 -13.22
N LYS A 150 10.48 33.68 -13.95
CA LYS A 150 9.44 33.26 -14.90
C LYS A 150 8.13 32.95 -14.19
N GLY A 151 8.18 32.28 -13.03
CA GLY A 151 6.98 32.03 -12.21
C GLY A 151 6.30 33.31 -11.76
N VAL A 152 7.09 34.29 -11.27
CA VAL A 152 6.58 35.62 -10.90
C VAL A 152 5.99 36.34 -12.10
N GLY A 153 6.70 36.38 -13.23
CA GLY A 153 6.21 37.01 -14.45
C GLY A 153 4.90 36.39 -14.94
N SER A 154 4.80 35.05 -14.91
CA SER A 154 3.56 34.34 -15.27
C SER A 154 2.42 34.67 -14.30
N GLY A 155 2.70 34.72 -12.99
CA GLY A 155 1.71 35.12 -11.98
C GLY A 155 1.19 36.54 -12.22
N ILE A 156 2.06 37.49 -12.58
CA ILE A 156 1.66 38.86 -12.92
C ILE A 156 0.76 38.87 -14.17
N LEU A 157 1.08 38.05 -15.19
CA LEU A 157 0.23 37.95 -16.39
C LEU A 157 -1.18 37.43 -16.02
N TYR A 158 -1.29 36.36 -15.21
CA TYR A 158 -2.57 35.83 -14.76
C TYR A 158 -3.39 36.86 -13.96
N LEU A 159 -2.74 37.54 -13.00
CA LEU A 159 -3.39 38.56 -12.18
C LEU A 159 -3.83 39.77 -13.02
N SER A 160 -3.04 40.17 -14.02
CA SER A 160 -3.39 41.28 -14.91
C SER A 160 -4.59 40.93 -15.81
N LEU A 161 -4.65 39.68 -16.33
CA LEU A 161 -5.78 39.19 -17.10
C LEU A 161 -7.04 39.04 -16.24
N TRP A 162 -6.89 38.53 -15.02
CA TRP A 162 -7.97 38.47 -14.04
C TRP A 162 -8.52 39.86 -13.70
N ALA A 163 -7.63 40.83 -13.43
CA ALA A 163 -8.02 42.19 -13.13
C ALA A 163 -8.72 42.85 -14.33
N ALA A 164 -8.29 42.57 -15.54
CA ALA A 164 -8.94 43.08 -16.76
C ALA A 164 -10.38 42.56 -16.89
N TYR A 165 -10.63 41.32 -16.51
CA TYR A 165 -11.94 40.67 -16.56
C TYR A 165 -12.80 41.05 -15.35
N GLU A 166 -12.39 40.63 -14.12
CA GLU A 166 -13.21 40.66 -12.91
C GLU A 166 -13.25 42.05 -12.26
N LEU A 167 -12.07 42.70 -12.14
CA LEU A 167 -11.95 43.94 -11.39
C LEU A 167 -12.36 45.18 -12.17
N PHE A 168 -12.01 45.22 -13.48
CA PHE A 168 -12.21 46.42 -14.31
C PHE A 168 -13.25 46.23 -15.43
N GLY A 169 -13.72 45.02 -15.69
CA GLY A 169 -14.70 44.76 -16.75
C GLY A 169 -14.26 45.17 -18.13
N LEU A 170 -12.94 45.24 -18.40
CA LEU A 170 -12.38 45.72 -19.67
C LEU A 170 -12.55 44.72 -20.81
N ILE A 171 -12.57 43.43 -20.49
CA ILE A 171 -12.68 42.34 -21.47
C ILE A 171 -13.74 41.36 -21.02
N PRO A 172 -14.48 40.72 -21.94
CA PRO A 172 -15.40 39.63 -21.61
C PRO A 172 -14.65 38.40 -21.06
N GLY A 173 -15.36 37.46 -20.40
CA GLY A 173 -14.74 36.25 -19.81
C GLY A 173 -14.05 35.35 -20.84
N TRP A 174 -14.61 35.18 -22.06
CA TRP A 174 -14.03 34.28 -23.05
C TRP A 174 -12.64 34.72 -23.59
N PRO A 175 -12.35 36.02 -23.86
CA PRO A 175 -10.99 36.44 -24.22
C PRO A 175 -10.01 36.34 -23.04
N ALA A 176 -10.47 36.64 -21.81
CA ALA A 176 -9.65 36.48 -20.60
C ALA A 176 -9.24 35.01 -20.44
N PHE A 177 -10.19 34.10 -20.56
CA PHE A 177 -9.95 32.64 -20.49
C PHE A 177 -8.98 32.17 -21.56
N THR A 178 -9.19 32.62 -22.84
CA THR A 178 -8.30 32.26 -23.96
C THR A 178 -6.89 32.78 -23.72
N ALA A 179 -6.73 34.04 -23.27
CA ALA A 179 -5.43 34.61 -22.96
C ALA A 179 -4.70 33.85 -21.83
N MET A 180 -5.41 33.43 -20.78
CA MET A 180 -4.85 32.61 -19.69
C MET A 180 -4.41 31.22 -20.20
N ILE A 181 -5.17 30.61 -21.12
CA ILE A 181 -4.75 29.35 -21.78
C ILE A 181 -3.45 29.55 -22.56
N VAL A 182 -3.32 30.69 -23.29
CA VAL A 182 -2.08 31.00 -24.01
C VAL A 182 -0.89 31.14 -23.06
N VAL A 183 -1.07 31.79 -21.90
CA VAL A 183 -0.03 31.87 -20.86
C VAL A 183 0.32 30.46 -20.32
N THR A 184 -0.68 29.60 -20.07
CA THR A 184 -0.46 28.21 -19.66
C THR A 184 0.33 27.42 -20.69
N ALA A 185 -0.09 27.50 -21.96
CA ALA A 185 0.56 26.83 -23.10
C ALA A 185 2.00 27.33 -23.29
N PHE A 186 2.23 28.62 -23.14
CA PHE A 186 3.56 29.21 -23.20
C PHE A 186 4.47 28.71 -22.08
N ASN A 187 3.97 28.63 -20.83
CA ASN A 187 4.70 28.04 -19.70
C ASN A 187 5.01 26.56 -19.94
N GLY A 188 4.06 25.79 -20.48
CA GLY A 188 4.26 24.40 -20.87
C GLY A 188 5.32 24.25 -21.98
N PHE A 189 5.32 25.13 -22.99
CA PHE A 189 6.34 25.15 -24.02
C PHE A 189 7.72 25.52 -23.48
N MET A 190 7.80 26.49 -22.57
CA MET A 190 9.06 26.87 -21.92
C MET A 190 9.61 25.73 -21.03
N CYS A 191 8.75 25.00 -20.32
CA CYS A 191 9.17 23.85 -19.52
C CYS A 191 9.76 22.74 -20.40
N TRP A 192 9.16 22.48 -21.57
CA TRP A 192 9.65 21.50 -22.52
C TRP A 192 11.01 21.88 -23.12
N LEU A 193 11.17 23.17 -23.54
CA LEU A 193 12.43 23.68 -24.08
C LEU A 193 13.58 23.69 -23.03
N GLN A 194 13.27 23.96 -21.77
CA GLN A 194 14.28 24.18 -20.73
C GLN A 194 14.47 22.97 -19.82
N ASP A 195 13.79 21.86 -20.07
CA ASP A 195 13.83 20.62 -19.31
C ASP A 195 13.66 20.84 -17.79
N SER A 196 12.66 21.63 -17.40
CA SER A 196 12.47 22.05 -16.01
C SER A 196 11.13 21.64 -15.46
N GLU A 197 11.15 20.69 -14.49
CA GLU A 197 9.96 20.25 -13.74
C GLU A 197 9.27 21.43 -13.00
N LEU A 198 10.06 22.41 -12.52
CA LEU A 198 9.52 23.57 -11.82
C LEU A 198 8.66 24.46 -12.72
N LEU A 199 9.07 24.68 -13.98
CA LEU A 199 8.27 25.44 -14.94
C LEU A 199 7.00 24.69 -15.33
N ALA A 200 7.07 23.37 -15.42
CA ALA A 200 5.90 22.54 -15.64
C ALA A 200 4.88 22.67 -14.49
N LEU A 201 5.37 22.72 -13.26
CA LEU A 201 4.51 22.95 -12.09
C LEU A 201 3.82 24.32 -12.15
N TYR A 202 4.52 25.38 -12.58
CA TYR A 202 3.90 26.69 -12.78
C TYR A 202 2.82 26.66 -13.86
N ALA A 203 3.05 25.93 -14.95
CA ALA A 203 2.03 25.74 -16.00
C ALA A 203 0.78 25.02 -15.45
N ILE A 204 0.97 23.99 -14.61
CA ILE A 204 -0.14 23.26 -13.98
C ILE A 204 -0.89 24.15 -13.00
N VAL A 205 -0.20 24.85 -12.11
CA VAL A 205 -0.84 25.76 -11.14
C VAL A 205 -1.61 26.86 -11.84
N GLY A 206 -1.04 27.48 -12.88
CA GLY A 206 -1.73 28.48 -13.68
C GLY A 206 -2.91 27.91 -14.46
N GLY A 207 -2.73 26.72 -15.06
CA GLY A 207 -3.79 26.02 -15.78
C GLY A 207 -4.98 25.68 -14.89
N PHE A 208 -4.74 25.06 -13.72
CA PHE A 208 -5.82 24.80 -12.76
C PHE A 208 -6.34 26.07 -12.09
N GLY A 209 -5.54 27.14 -11.98
CA GLY A 209 -6.00 28.45 -11.48
C GLY A 209 -6.95 29.17 -12.44
N THR A 210 -6.83 28.93 -13.75
CA THR A 210 -7.62 29.63 -14.78
C THR A 210 -9.14 29.54 -14.57
N PRO A 211 -9.76 28.38 -14.33
CA PRO A 211 -11.20 28.28 -14.10
C PRO A 211 -11.66 29.05 -12.84
N LEU A 212 -10.82 29.11 -11.79
CA LEU A 212 -11.15 29.88 -10.57
C LEU A 212 -11.13 31.38 -10.84
N LEU A 213 -10.16 31.84 -11.63
CA LEU A 213 -9.98 33.27 -11.93
C LEU A 213 -11.06 33.82 -12.88
N VAL A 214 -11.66 32.97 -13.72
CA VAL A 214 -12.68 33.38 -14.72
C VAL A 214 -14.09 32.91 -14.33
N SER A 215 -14.25 32.32 -13.14
CA SER A 215 -15.54 31.82 -12.67
C SER A 215 -16.52 32.97 -12.40
N ASN A 216 -17.67 32.94 -13.06
CA ASN A 216 -18.79 33.85 -12.81
C ASN A 216 -19.81 33.29 -11.80
N GLY A 217 -19.52 32.16 -11.16
CA GLY A 217 -20.41 31.49 -10.21
C GLY A 217 -21.54 30.69 -10.85
N GLU A 218 -21.63 30.62 -12.19
CA GLU A 218 -22.61 29.81 -12.92
C GLU A 218 -22.11 28.39 -13.19
N ASN A 219 -23.06 27.48 -13.47
CA ASN A 219 -22.74 26.10 -13.77
C ASN A 219 -22.36 25.89 -15.23
N HIS A 220 -21.07 25.79 -15.50
CA HIS A 220 -20.50 25.48 -16.81
C HIS A 220 -19.79 24.12 -16.82
N GLU A 221 -20.50 23.04 -16.40
CA GLU A 221 -19.97 21.66 -16.26
C GLU A 221 -19.12 21.21 -17.44
N VAL A 222 -19.71 21.26 -18.64
CA VAL A 222 -19.05 20.74 -19.86
C VAL A 222 -17.80 21.52 -20.20
N ALA A 223 -17.84 22.85 -20.09
CA ALA A 223 -16.69 23.70 -20.37
C ALA A 223 -15.56 23.44 -19.35
N LEU A 224 -15.88 23.39 -18.06
CA LEU A 224 -14.93 23.13 -16.99
C LEU A 224 -14.27 21.76 -17.16
N PHE A 225 -15.06 20.70 -17.27
CA PHE A 225 -14.52 19.35 -17.32
C PHE A 225 -13.81 19.02 -18.63
N SER A 226 -14.26 19.57 -19.77
CA SER A 226 -13.53 19.45 -21.03
C SER A 226 -12.17 20.13 -20.96
N TYR A 227 -12.11 21.33 -20.36
CA TYR A 227 -10.85 22.04 -20.14
C TYR A 227 -9.91 21.24 -19.23
N LEU A 228 -10.40 20.72 -18.09
CA LEU A 228 -9.60 19.90 -17.19
C LEU A 228 -9.12 18.62 -17.86
N LEU A 229 -9.95 18.00 -18.70
CA LEU A 229 -9.56 16.79 -19.44
C LEU A 229 -8.43 17.08 -20.42
N ILE A 230 -8.53 18.17 -21.18
CA ILE A 230 -7.47 18.62 -22.10
C ILE A 230 -6.18 18.91 -21.33
N LEU A 231 -6.27 19.60 -20.19
CA LEU A 231 -5.12 19.90 -19.35
C LEU A 231 -4.47 18.62 -18.81
N ASN A 232 -5.26 17.65 -18.34
CA ASN A 232 -4.77 16.37 -17.86
C ASN A 232 -4.09 15.54 -18.96
N VAL A 233 -4.65 15.53 -20.16
CA VAL A 233 -4.04 14.88 -21.33
C VAL A 233 -2.72 15.56 -21.71
N ALA A 234 -2.65 16.90 -21.66
CA ALA A 234 -1.42 17.63 -21.91
C ALA A 234 -0.34 17.32 -20.86
N VAL A 235 -0.71 17.26 -19.57
CA VAL A 235 0.20 16.84 -18.49
C VAL A 235 0.65 15.39 -18.67
N LEU A 236 -0.26 14.49 -19.02
CA LEU A 236 0.07 13.09 -19.28
C LEU A 236 1.06 12.96 -20.44
N LEU A 237 0.84 13.68 -21.55
CA LEU A 237 1.76 13.71 -22.70
C LEU A 237 3.14 14.23 -22.28
N LEU A 238 3.18 15.32 -21.52
CA LEU A 238 4.42 15.88 -21.00
C LEU A 238 5.18 14.87 -20.13
N VAL A 239 4.49 14.17 -19.22
CA VAL A 239 5.09 13.18 -18.31
C VAL A 239 5.54 11.90 -19.04
N VAL A 240 4.88 11.56 -20.15
CA VAL A 240 5.32 10.47 -21.03
C VAL A 240 6.61 10.85 -21.77
N LEU A 241 6.73 12.11 -22.23
CA LEU A 241 7.93 12.62 -22.90
C LEU A 241 9.09 12.92 -21.93
N ARG A 242 8.77 13.33 -20.70
CA ARG A 242 9.71 13.66 -19.63
C ARG A 242 9.25 13.02 -18.33
N PRO A 243 10.01 12.11 -17.70
CA PRO A 243 9.57 11.31 -16.55
C PRO A 243 9.51 12.13 -15.25
N TRP A 244 8.57 13.06 -15.14
CA TRP A 244 8.29 13.90 -13.96
C TRP A 244 6.99 13.47 -13.26
N PRO A 245 7.01 12.38 -12.48
CA PRO A 245 5.79 11.78 -11.91
C PRO A 245 5.05 12.70 -10.93
N ARG A 246 5.74 13.67 -10.31
CA ARG A 246 5.12 14.64 -9.38
C ARG A 246 4.04 15.48 -10.06
N LEU A 247 4.18 15.74 -11.36
CA LEU A 247 3.20 16.51 -12.12
C LEU A 247 1.86 15.79 -12.25
N LEU A 248 1.88 14.45 -12.32
CA LEU A 248 0.65 13.64 -12.31
C LEU A 248 -0.13 13.79 -11.01
N PHE A 249 0.58 13.84 -9.86
CA PHE A 249 -0.08 14.07 -8.57
C PHE A 249 -0.68 15.47 -8.48
N ALA A 250 0.03 16.49 -8.97
CA ALA A 250 -0.48 17.86 -8.99
C ALA A 250 -1.75 17.95 -9.86
N ALA A 251 -1.72 17.37 -11.07
CA ALA A 251 -2.87 17.34 -11.96
C ALA A 251 -4.04 16.51 -11.39
N PHE A 252 -3.75 15.35 -10.80
CA PHE A 252 -4.75 14.53 -10.13
C PHE A 252 -5.43 15.28 -8.98
N THR A 253 -4.63 15.89 -8.10
CA THR A 253 -5.15 16.66 -6.95
C THR A 253 -6.01 17.84 -7.43
N GLY A 254 -5.55 18.58 -8.45
CA GLY A 254 -6.33 19.66 -9.04
C GLY A 254 -7.65 19.17 -9.64
N THR A 255 -7.63 18.04 -10.33
CA THR A 255 -8.84 17.45 -10.93
C THR A 255 -9.83 17.01 -9.86
N VAL A 256 -9.36 16.33 -8.81
CA VAL A 256 -10.22 15.92 -7.67
C VAL A 256 -10.81 17.13 -6.97
N PHE A 257 -10.00 18.17 -6.75
CA PHE A 257 -10.47 19.42 -6.13
C PHE A 257 -11.62 20.07 -6.91
N PHE A 258 -11.46 20.21 -8.22
CA PHE A 258 -12.49 20.81 -9.07
C PHE A 258 -13.72 19.92 -9.19
N PHE A 259 -13.53 18.62 -9.37
CA PHE A 259 -14.64 17.67 -9.46
C PHE A 259 -15.46 17.66 -8.18
N LEU A 260 -14.80 17.59 -7.02
CA LEU A 260 -15.46 17.61 -5.72
C LEU A 260 -16.17 18.94 -5.48
N GLY A 261 -15.46 20.08 -5.71
CA GLY A 261 -16.04 21.42 -5.51
C GLY A 261 -17.28 21.66 -6.38
N TRP A 262 -17.21 21.25 -7.65
CA TRP A 262 -18.34 21.33 -8.58
C TRP A 262 -19.48 20.41 -8.13
N SER A 263 -19.18 19.15 -7.77
CA SER A 263 -20.20 18.17 -7.37
C SER A 263 -20.99 18.62 -6.13
N LEU A 264 -20.29 19.17 -5.14
CA LEU A 264 -20.92 19.65 -3.90
C LEU A 264 -21.85 20.86 -4.12
N ARG A 265 -21.62 21.67 -5.17
CA ARG A 265 -22.37 22.92 -5.38
C ARG A 265 -23.40 22.83 -6.49
N PHE A 266 -23.11 22.11 -7.57
CA PHE A 266 -23.86 22.22 -8.83
C PHE A 266 -24.45 20.89 -9.33
N TYR A 267 -24.09 19.75 -8.72
CA TYR A 267 -24.57 18.46 -9.18
C TYR A 267 -26.10 18.35 -9.06
N SER A 268 -26.74 17.84 -10.11
CA SER A 268 -28.15 17.43 -10.10
C SER A 268 -28.32 16.17 -10.95
N ASP A 269 -29.41 15.43 -10.71
CA ASP A 269 -29.65 14.14 -11.39
C ASP A 269 -29.78 14.29 -12.92
N ALA A 270 -30.20 15.44 -13.41
CA ALA A 270 -30.24 15.75 -14.85
C ALA A 270 -28.84 15.74 -15.51
N GLN A 271 -27.78 15.87 -14.73
CA GLN A 271 -26.40 15.88 -15.22
C GLN A 271 -25.70 14.51 -15.10
N PHE A 272 -26.37 13.50 -14.54
CA PHE A 272 -25.79 12.19 -14.23
C PHE A 272 -24.96 11.61 -15.39
N GLY A 273 -25.51 11.52 -16.59
CA GLY A 273 -24.83 10.93 -17.75
C GLY A 273 -23.54 11.65 -18.13
N ARG A 274 -23.54 13.00 -18.08
CA ARG A 274 -22.36 13.83 -18.37
C ARG A 274 -21.32 13.68 -17.28
N THR A 275 -21.73 13.72 -16.03
CA THR A 275 -20.85 13.55 -14.86
C THR A 275 -20.17 12.18 -14.87
N VAL A 276 -20.92 11.10 -15.17
CA VAL A 276 -20.36 9.74 -15.32
C VAL A 276 -19.35 9.68 -16.47
N PHE A 277 -19.64 10.34 -17.59
CA PHE A 277 -18.69 10.41 -18.72
C PHE A 277 -17.36 11.07 -18.33
N PHE A 278 -17.41 12.26 -17.72
CA PHE A 278 -16.18 12.97 -17.33
C PHE A 278 -15.45 12.26 -16.18
N LEU A 279 -16.16 11.72 -15.19
CA LEU A 279 -15.56 10.91 -14.14
C LEU A 279 -14.83 9.69 -14.71
N SER A 280 -15.45 9.00 -15.66
CA SER A 280 -14.81 7.87 -16.35
C SER A 280 -13.57 8.31 -17.14
N ALA A 281 -13.64 9.43 -17.85
CA ALA A 281 -12.52 9.97 -18.61
C ALA A 281 -11.34 10.36 -17.71
N PHE A 282 -11.60 11.03 -16.59
CA PHE A 282 -10.56 11.35 -15.59
C PHE A 282 -9.97 10.08 -14.97
N PHE A 283 -10.82 9.15 -14.52
CA PHE A 283 -10.36 7.89 -13.97
C PHE A 283 -9.45 7.14 -14.93
N LEU A 284 -9.84 6.99 -16.19
CA LEU A 284 -9.06 6.30 -17.21
C LEU A 284 -7.73 7.02 -17.49
N THR A 285 -7.73 8.35 -17.57
CA THR A 285 -6.50 9.14 -17.80
C THR A 285 -5.44 8.82 -16.75
N PHE A 286 -5.81 8.83 -15.46
CA PHE A 286 -4.88 8.54 -14.37
C PHE A 286 -4.61 7.04 -14.16
N ALA A 287 -5.54 6.16 -14.51
CA ALA A 287 -5.33 4.71 -14.46
C ALA A 287 -4.30 4.22 -15.50
N PHE A 288 -4.31 4.81 -16.71
CA PHE A 288 -3.34 4.47 -17.76
C PHE A 288 -2.00 5.18 -17.61
N ALA A 289 -1.93 6.29 -16.88
CA ALA A 289 -0.73 7.13 -16.77
C ALA A 289 0.54 6.35 -16.34
N PRO A 290 0.56 5.54 -15.27
CA PRO A 290 1.74 4.80 -14.86
C PRO A 290 2.23 3.80 -15.91
N ARG A 291 1.30 3.24 -16.68
CA ARG A 291 1.61 2.30 -17.75
C ARG A 291 2.23 3.00 -18.96
N LEU A 292 1.66 4.12 -19.37
CA LEU A 292 2.19 4.92 -20.49
C LEU A 292 3.59 5.43 -20.18
N MET A 293 3.84 5.88 -18.94
CA MET A 293 5.20 6.24 -18.49
C MET A 293 6.19 5.08 -18.64
N ARG A 294 5.81 3.87 -18.24
CA ARG A 294 6.68 2.69 -18.37
C ARG A 294 6.98 2.31 -19.80
N LEU A 295 6.00 2.46 -20.68
CA LEU A 295 6.20 2.21 -22.12
C LEU A 295 7.15 3.21 -22.74
N ALA A 296 7.09 4.47 -22.34
CA ALA A 296 7.95 5.55 -22.83
C ALA A 296 9.39 5.44 -22.33
N THR A 297 9.63 4.95 -21.11
CA THR A 297 10.98 4.78 -20.52
C THR A 297 11.67 3.48 -20.93
N GLY A 298 11.11 2.72 -21.87
CA GLY A 298 11.74 1.48 -22.40
C GLY A 298 11.91 0.36 -21.37
N GLY A 299 11.27 0.47 -20.20
CA GLY A 299 11.39 -0.55 -19.14
C GLY A 299 12.64 -0.45 -18.28
N ASP A 300 13.50 0.56 -18.47
CA ASP A 300 14.66 0.81 -17.62
C ASP A 300 14.22 1.15 -16.19
N GLY A 301 14.18 0.11 -15.35
CA GLY A 301 13.75 0.18 -13.96
C GLY A 301 14.60 1.10 -13.09
N THR A 302 15.82 1.45 -13.54
CA THR A 302 16.76 2.28 -12.79
C THR A 302 16.41 3.77 -12.83
N ALA A 303 15.93 4.30 -13.95
CA ALA A 303 15.47 5.70 -14.06
C ALA A 303 14.12 5.87 -13.35
N LEU A 304 13.22 4.89 -13.45
CA LEU A 304 11.91 4.87 -12.79
C LEU A 304 12.03 4.67 -11.26
N SER A 305 13.03 3.89 -10.81
CA SER A 305 13.29 3.62 -9.37
C SER A 305 13.78 4.85 -8.62
N ARG A 306 14.59 5.70 -9.22
CA ARG A 306 15.13 6.91 -8.56
C ARG A 306 14.14 8.07 -8.46
N ALA A 307 13.26 8.24 -9.44
CA ALA A 307 12.34 9.38 -9.49
C ALA A 307 10.86 9.02 -9.23
N GLY A 308 10.47 7.75 -9.40
CA GLY A 308 9.08 7.38 -9.57
C GLY A 308 8.54 6.21 -8.76
N GLY A 309 9.38 5.43 -8.07
CA GLY A 309 8.90 4.25 -7.33
C GLY A 309 7.81 4.57 -6.32
N VAL A 310 7.92 5.71 -5.65
CA VAL A 310 6.92 6.20 -4.69
C VAL A 310 5.65 6.72 -5.37
N ALA A 311 5.77 7.28 -6.59
CA ALA A 311 4.63 7.87 -7.30
C ALA A 311 3.79 6.84 -8.06
N LEU A 312 4.40 5.74 -8.52
CA LEU A 312 3.73 4.74 -9.34
C LEU A 312 2.81 3.80 -8.54
N VAL A 313 2.98 3.70 -7.23
CA VAL A 313 2.13 2.85 -6.37
C VAL A 313 0.93 3.61 -5.81
N PRO A 314 1.09 4.79 -5.17
CA PRO A 314 -0.05 5.47 -4.53
C PRO A 314 -1.04 6.04 -5.56
N LEU A 315 -0.60 6.51 -6.73
CA LEU A 315 -1.52 7.10 -7.70
C LEU A 315 -2.62 6.11 -8.18
N PRO A 316 -2.30 4.88 -8.65
CA PRO A 316 -3.34 3.91 -8.98
C PRO A 316 -4.26 3.56 -7.81
N LEU A 317 -3.71 3.45 -6.59
CA LEU A 317 -4.50 3.11 -5.40
C LEU A 317 -5.49 4.22 -5.06
N ILE A 318 -5.02 5.47 -5.01
CA ILE A 318 -5.87 6.63 -4.68
C ILE A 318 -6.89 6.88 -5.79
N ASN A 319 -6.48 6.80 -7.06
CA ASN A 319 -7.38 6.94 -8.21
C ASN A 319 -8.49 5.86 -8.21
N ALA A 320 -8.13 4.62 -7.89
CA ALA A 320 -9.09 3.52 -7.77
C ALA A 320 -10.09 3.75 -6.63
N ALA A 321 -9.59 4.13 -5.46
CA ALA A 321 -10.42 4.36 -4.28
C ALA A 321 -11.36 5.56 -4.47
N LEU A 322 -10.84 6.71 -4.92
CA LEU A 322 -11.64 7.91 -5.14
C LEU A 322 -12.59 7.77 -6.34
N GLY A 323 -12.13 7.12 -7.42
CA GLY A 323 -12.98 6.84 -8.57
C GLY A 323 -14.16 5.95 -8.20
N PHE A 324 -13.90 4.85 -7.50
CA PHE A 324 -14.97 3.97 -7.02
C PHE A 324 -15.93 4.67 -6.05
N LEU A 325 -15.38 5.42 -5.08
CA LEU A 325 -16.19 6.20 -4.14
C LEU A 325 -17.10 7.20 -4.86
N ALA A 326 -16.58 7.90 -5.87
CA ALA A 326 -17.36 8.87 -6.65
C ALA A 326 -18.49 8.17 -7.42
N PHE A 327 -18.24 7.03 -8.07
CA PHE A 327 -19.30 6.24 -8.72
C PHE A 327 -20.34 5.73 -7.73
N TYR A 328 -19.91 5.22 -6.58
CA TYR A 328 -20.77 4.73 -5.52
C TYR A 328 -21.73 5.83 -5.01
N LEU A 329 -21.18 7.02 -4.72
CA LEU A 329 -21.98 8.16 -4.27
C LEU A 329 -22.95 8.65 -5.34
N LEU A 330 -22.51 8.73 -6.61
CA LEU A 330 -23.36 9.14 -7.73
C LEU A 330 -24.57 8.18 -7.92
N LEU A 331 -24.34 6.87 -7.84
CA LEU A 331 -25.41 5.87 -7.94
C LEU A 331 -26.36 5.93 -6.75
N GLY A 332 -25.82 6.17 -5.54
CA GLY A 332 -26.63 6.35 -4.34
C GLY A 332 -27.56 7.57 -4.44
N TRP A 333 -27.09 8.67 -5.01
CA TRP A 333 -27.90 9.89 -5.20
C TRP A 333 -29.03 9.72 -6.22
N THR A 334 -28.81 8.95 -7.27
CA THR A 334 -29.84 8.70 -8.30
C THR A 334 -30.82 7.57 -7.95
N GLY A 335 -30.67 6.94 -6.78
CA GLY A 335 -31.49 5.79 -6.38
C GLY A 335 -31.13 4.48 -7.11
N ALA A 336 -30.06 4.48 -7.91
CA ALA A 336 -29.59 3.31 -8.66
C ALA A 336 -28.59 2.44 -7.87
N ALA A 337 -28.66 2.44 -6.54
CA ALA A 337 -27.75 1.70 -5.64
C ALA A 337 -27.67 0.19 -5.94
N GLY A 338 -28.67 -0.40 -6.64
CA GLY A 338 -28.60 -1.78 -7.12
C GLY A 338 -27.51 -2.05 -8.18
N ALA A 339 -26.90 -1.00 -8.77
CA ALA A 339 -25.81 -1.12 -9.72
C ALA A 339 -24.41 -1.13 -9.05
N ASP A 340 -24.29 -0.75 -7.78
CA ASP A 340 -23.02 -0.65 -7.06
C ASP A 340 -22.15 -1.91 -7.11
N PRO A 341 -22.69 -3.15 -6.95
CA PRO A 341 -21.91 -4.36 -7.05
C PRO A 341 -21.29 -4.54 -8.44
N TRP A 342 -22.01 -4.14 -9.48
CA TRP A 342 -21.55 -4.25 -10.86
C TRP A 342 -20.44 -3.26 -11.18
N VAL A 343 -20.48 -2.07 -10.56
CA VAL A 343 -19.36 -1.11 -10.64
C VAL A 343 -18.11 -1.71 -10.01
N ALA A 344 -18.20 -2.33 -8.83
CA ALA A 344 -17.06 -3.00 -8.20
C ALA A 344 -16.51 -4.12 -9.09
N VAL A 345 -17.38 -4.95 -9.70
CA VAL A 345 -16.97 -5.99 -10.66
C VAL A 345 -16.33 -5.37 -11.90
N ALA A 346 -16.85 -4.25 -12.42
CA ALA A 346 -16.28 -3.56 -13.57
C ALA A 346 -14.85 -3.01 -13.25
N PHE A 347 -14.65 -2.45 -12.06
CA PHE A 347 -13.32 -2.03 -11.60
C PHE A 347 -12.36 -3.22 -11.48
N ALA A 348 -12.81 -4.35 -10.90
CA ALA A 348 -12.02 -5.57 -10.84
C ALA A 348 -11.63 -6.08 -12.24
N ALA A 349 -12.59 -6.16 -13.16
CA ALA A 349 -12.39 -6.57 -14.55
C ALA A 349 -11.44 -5.61 -15.29
N PHE A 350 -11.57 -4.31 -15.08
CA PHE A 350 -10.69 -3.29 -15.66
C PHE A 350 -9.24 -3.49 -15.22
N TYR A 351 -8.98 -3.68 -13.92
CA TYR A 351 -7.62 -3.92 -13.43
C TYR A 351 -7.05 -5.28 -13.86
N LEU A 352 -7.88 -6.32 -14.02
CA LEU A 352 -7.48 -7.59 -14.63
C LEU A 352 -7.14 -7.43 -16.12
N MET A 353 -7.90 -6.59 -16.84
CA MET A 353 -7.59 -6.24 -18.23
C MET A 353 -6.24 -5.52 -18.32
N LEU A 354 -6.00 -4.52 -17.46
CA LEU A 354 -4.71 -3.81 -17.41
C LEU A 354 -3.54 -4.78 -17.14
N LEU A 355 -3.75 -5.81 -16.32
CA LEU A 355 -2.75 -6.82 -16.04
C LEU A 355 -2.40 -7.66 -17.29
N ARG A 356 -3.38 -7.92 -18.16
CA ARG A 356 -3.22 -8.76 -19.37
C ARG A 356 -2.65 -8.03 -20.58
N LEU A 357 -2.66 -6.70 -20.57
CA LEU A 357 -2.10 -5.94 -21.69
C LEU A 357 -0.58 -6.21 -21.80
N PRO A 358 -0.03 -6.47 -23.01
CA PRO A 358 1.36 -6.85 -23.18
C PRO A 358 2.31 -5.75 -22.71
N ASN A 359 3.28 -6.12 -21.88
CA ASN A 359 4.41 -5.27 -21.52
C ASN A 359 5.54 -5.53 -22.51
N ARG A 360 5.84 -4.59 -23.41
CA ARG A 360 7.01 -4.68 -24.30
C ARG A 360 8.27 -4.73 -23.42
N GLY A 361 9.01 -5.82 -23.47
CA GLY A 361 10.26 -6.05 -22.71
C GLY A 361 10.17 -7.05 -21.53
N ALA A 362 8.99 -7.56 -21.16
CA ALA A 362 8.82 -8.41 -19.97
C ALA A 362 8.81 -9.92 -20.27
N LEU A 363 9.52 -10.41 -21.29
CA LEU A 363 9.53 -11.84 -21.61
C LEU A 363 10.27 -12.72 -20.56
N ARG A 364 10.98 -12.12 -19.58
CA ARG A 364 11.71 -12.85 -18.51
C ARG A 364 11.85 -12.13 -17.17
N ALA A 365 11.17 -11.00 -16.93
CA ALA A 365 11.32 -10.27 -15.66
C ALA A 365 10.27 -10.69 -14.62
N SER A 366 10.66 -10.66 -13.36
CA SER A 366 9.80 -10.80 -12.18
C SER A 366 8.54 -9.93 -12.30
N PRO A 367 7.40 -10.32 -11.72
CA PRO A 367 6.17 -9.52 -11.78
C PRO A 367 6.47 -8.10 -11.31
N SER A 368 6.21 -7.11 -12.17
CA SER A 368 6.51 -5.72 -11.86
C SER A 368 5.63 -5.24 -10.71
N VAL A 369 6.13 -4.30 -9.90
CA VAL A 369 5.36 -3.67 -8.81
C VAL A 369 3.99 -3.19 -9.29
N LEU A 370 3.92 -2.59 -10.47
CA LEU A 370 2.65 -2.13 -11.06
C LEU A 370 1.68 -3.28 -11.35
N SER A 371 2.17 -4.43 -11.82
CA SER A 371 1.33 -5.63 -12.03
C SER A 371 0.79 -6.16 -10.69
N SER A 372 1.60 -6.10 -9.64
CA SER A 372 1.18 -6.47 -8.29
C SER A 372 0.09 -5.53 -7.76
N VAL A 373 0.22 -4.22 -7.98
CA VAL A 373 -0.80 -3.22 -7.62
C VAL A 373 -2.12 -3.47 -8.36
N HIS A 374 -2.07 -3.70 -9.68
CA HIS A 374 -3.29 -3.99 -10.45
C HIS A 374 -3.98 -5.29 -9.99
N LEU A 375 -3.19 -6.33 -9.69
CA LEU A 375 -3.73 -7.59 -9.17
C LEU A 375 -4.39 -7.39 -7.80
N THR A 376 -3.73 -6.63 -6.91
CA THR A 376 -4.27 -6.29 -5.59
C THR A 376 -5.59 -5.52 -5.71
N LEU A 377 -5.65 -4.50 -6.56
CA LEU A 377 -6.87 -3.73 -6.80
C LEU A 377 -8.01 -4.59 -7.33
N ALA A 378 -7.71 -5.49 -8.29
CA ALA A 378 -8.72 -6.40 -8.82
C ALA A 378 -9.32 -7.30 -7.74
N VAL A 379 -8.48 -7.87 -6.86
CA VAL A 379 -8.93 -8.69 -5.73
C VAL A 379 -9.73 -7.87 -4.72
N VAL A 380 -9.25 -6.68 -4.36
CA VAL A 380 -9.95 -5.80 -3.41
C VAL A 380 -11.34 -5.41 -3.92
N PHE A 381 -11.48 -5.05 -5.20
CA PHE A 381 -12.79 -4.71 -5.77
C PHE A 381 -13.71 -5.92 -5.88
N LEU A 382 -13.18 -7.12 -6.14
CA LEU A 382 -13.98 -8.34 -6.11
C LEU A 382 -14.49 -8.62 -4.69
N ALA A 383 -13.62 -8.47 -3.68
CA ALA A 383 -14.02 -8.61 -2.28
C ALA A 383 -15.04 -7.55 -1.81
N ILE A 384 -14.99 -6.32 -2.36
CA ILE A 384 -15.99 -5.27 -2.13
C ILE A 384 -17.32 -5.61 -2.83
N ALA A 385 -17.29 -6.20 -4.02
CA ALA A 385 -18.50 -6.55 -4.76
C ALA A 385 -19.38 -7.55 -3.99
N VAL A 386 -18.77 -8.45 -3.20
CA VAL A 386 -19.49 -9.45 -2.41
C VAL A 386 -20.50 -8.82 -1.44
N PRO A 387 -20.11 -7.94 -0.48
CA PRO A 387 -21.06 -7.37 0.48
C PRO A 387 -22.03 -6.37 -0.17
N LEU A 388 -21.70 -5.78 -1.30
CA LEU A 388 -22.60 -4.90 -2.03
C LEU A 388 -23.76 -5.68 -2.70
N LYS A 389 -23.54 -6.93 -3.10
CA LYS A 389 -24.56 -7.79 -3.74
C LYS A 389 -25.20 -8.75 -2.77
N ALA A 390 -24.41 -9.34 -1.89
CA ALA A 390 -24.84 -10.39 -0.99
C ALA A 390 -25.34 -9.82 0.34
N HIS A 391 -26.25 -10.54 1.01
CA HIS A 391 -26.78 -10.19 2.31
C HIS A 391 -26.59 -11.36 3.29
N GLY A 392 -26.34 -11.03 4.57
CA GLY A 392 -26.24 -12.03 5.63
C GLY A 392 -25.15 -13.08 5.34
N ARG A 393 -25.53 -14.36 5.42
CA ARG A 393 -24.61 -15.51 5.23
C ARG A 393 -23.89 -15.57 3.89
N TRP A 394 -24.50 -15.02 2.82
CA TRP A 394 -23.90 -15.06 1.49
C TRP A 394 -22.63 -14.22 1.37
N ILE A 395 -22.47 -13.18 2.21
CA ILE A 395 -21.22 -12.43 2.33
C ILE A 395 -20.09 -13.35 2.80
N THR A 396 -20.36 -14.11 3.86
CA THR A 396 -19.39 -15.08 4.42
C THR A 396 -19.00 -16.13 3.38
N ILE A 397 -19.99 -16.76 2.73
CA ILE A 397 -19.76 -17.79 1.71
C ILE A 397 -18.96 -17.20 0.53
N GLY A 398 -19.32 -16.00 0.08
CA GLY A 398 -18.62 -15.33 -1.01
C GLY A 398 -17.13 -15.07 -0.71
N TRP A 399 -16.82 -14.49 0.44
CA TRP A 399 -15.43 -14.24 0.84
C TRP A 399 -14.64 -15.53 1.08
N LEU A 400 -15.26 -16.56 1.68
CA LEU A 400 -14.60 -17.86 1.85
C LEU A 400 -14.31 -18.53 0.50
N ALA A 401 -15.24 -18.49 -0.44
CA ALA A 401 -15.06 -19.04 -1.78
C ALA A 401 -13.98 -18.27 -2.56
N GLU A 402 -14.01 -16.94 -2.51
CA GLU A 402 -12.99 -16.07 -3.13
C GLU A 402 -11.61 -16.34 -2.55
N GLY A 403 -11.47 -16.37 -1.22
CA GLY A 403 -10.22 -16.64 -0.56
C GLY A 403 -9.64 -18.02 -0.90
N ALA A 404 -10.50 -19.05 -0.97
CA ALA A 404 -10.09 -20.40 -1.40
C ALA A 404 -9.62 -20.43 -2.85
N ALA A 405 -10.32 -19.76 -3.77
CA ALA A 405 -9.95 -19.66 -5.18
C ALA A 405 -8.61 -18.91 -5.36
N LEU A 406 -8.42 -17.80 -4.63
CA LEU A 406 -7.17 -17.03 -4.62
C LEU A 406 -6.01 -17.88 -4.09
N LEU A 407 -6.20 -18.64 -3.01
CA LEU A 407 -5.17 -19.48 -2.44
C LEU A 407 -4.80 -20.64 -3.38
N TRP A 408 -5.78 -21.22 -4.07
CA TRP A 408 -5.52 -22.22 -5.11
C TRP A 408 -4.64 -21.65 -6.22
N ARG A 409 -4.87 -20.40 -6.63
CA ARG A 409 -4.05 -19.70 -7.63
C ARG A 409 -2.69 -19.23 -7.08
N ALA A 410 -2.62 -18.98 -5.79
CA ALA A 410 -1.41 -18.49 -5.09
C ALA A 410 -0.18 -19.37 -5.25
N ARG A 411 -0.36 -20.66 -5.55
CA ARG A 411 0.72 -21.59 -5.88
C ARG A 411 1.61 -21.14 -7.03
N ARG A 412 1.08 -20.30 -7.93
CA ARG A 412 1.80 -19.75 -9.07
C ARG A 412 2.19 -18.27 -8.89
N VAL A 413 1.57 -17.55 -7.94
CA VAL A 413 1.76 -16.11 -7.74
C VAL A 413 1.76 -15.82 -6.25
N ARG A 414 2.93 -15.63 -5.66
CA ARG A 414 3.13 -15.45 -4.20
C ARG A 414 2.26 -14.36 -3.56
N LEU A 415 2.10 -13.21 -4.24
CA LEU A 415 1.29 -12.10 -3.75
C LEU A 415 -0.15 -12.52 -3.43
N LEU A 416 -0.71 -13.45 -4.21
CA LEU A 416 -2.08 -13.94 -4.00
C LEU A 416 -2.23 -14.70 -2.68
N GLN A 417 -1.17 -15.25 -2.09
CA GLN A 417 -1.25 -15.95 -0.80
C GLN A 417 -1.65 -14.98 0.32
N GLY A 418 -0.99 -13.82 0.40
CA GLY A 418 -1.34 -12.81 1.40
C GLY A 418 -2.75 -12.26 1.24
N LEU A 419 -3.15 -11.97 -0.02
CA LEU A 419 -4.50 -11.51 -0.34
C LEU A 419 -5.56 -12.59 -0.03
N ALA A 420 -5.28 -13.85 -0.36
CA ALA A 420 -6.15 -14.98 -0.07
C ALA A 420 -6.36 -15.15 1.44
N LEU A 421 -5.28 -15.08 2.23
CA LEU A 421 -5.36 -15.16 3.69
C LEU A 421 -6.16 -13.98 4.28
N LEU A 422 -6.00 -12.78 3.74
CA LEU A 422 -6.80 -11.62 4.15
C LEU A 422 -8.29 -11.84 3.87
N VAL A 423 -8.66 -12.26 2.67
CA VAL A 423 -10.06 -12.51 2.28
C VAL A 423 -10.65 -13.68 3.08
N LEU A 424 -9.86 -14.74 3.32
CA LEU A 424 -10.29 -15.85 4.22
C LEU A 424 -10.51 -15.37 5.66
N ALA A 425 -9.67 -14.47 6.16
CA ALA A 425 -9.81 -13.87 7.49
C ALA A 425 -11.08 -13.00 7.57
N LEU A 426 -11.40 -12.22 6.51
CA LEU A 426 -12.66 -11.48 6.42
C LEU A 426 -13.87 -12.43 6.43
N GLY A 427 -13.82 -13.51 5.65
CA GLY A 427 -14.87 -14.54 5.64
C GLY A 427 -15.03 -15.23 7.01
N LEU A 428 -13.94 -15.54 7.67
CA LEU A 428 -13.96 -16.09 9.03
C LEU A 428 -14.52 -15.09 10.05
N GLY A 429 -14.10 -13.83 9.97
CA GLY A 429 -14.62 -12.76 10.82
C GLY A 429 -16.13 -12.56 10.63
N ALA A 430 -16.60 -12.53 9.38
CA ALA A 430 -18.02 -12.46 9.07
C ALA A 430 -18.79 -13.66 9.63
N LEU A 431 -18.24 -14.88 9.53
CA LEU A 431 -18.84 -16.08 10.09
C LEU A 431 -19.02 -16.00 11.62
N LEU A 432 -18.06 -15.40 12.31
CA LEU A 432 -18.09 -15.26 13.77
C LEU A 432 -19.04 -14.16 14.25
N VAL A 433 -19.27 -13.13 13.42
CA VAL A 433 -20.14 -11.99 13.74
C VAL A 433 -21.61 -12.24 13.38
N ILE A 434 -21.92 -13.15 12.46
CA ILE A 434 -23.30 -13.48 12.09
C ILE A 434 -24.04 -13.97 13.32
N HIS A 435 -24.96 -13.14 13.83
CA HIS A 435 -25.79 -13.48 14.98
C HIS A 435 -26.79 -14.57 14.60
N PRO A 436 -26.92 -15.60 15.42
CA PRO A 436 -27.82 -16.70 15.15
C PRO A 436 -29.27 -16.24 15.28
N THR A 437 -30.03 -16.37 14.22
CA THR A 437 -31.47 -16.40 14.33
C THR A 437 -31.87 -17.69 15.05
N ALA A 438 -32.71 -17.60 16.07
CA ALA A 438 -33.24 -18.79 16.76
C ALA A 438 -33.95 -19.67 15.75
N SER A 439 -33.47 -20.89 15.55
CA SER A 439 -34.07 -21.89 14.65
C SER A 439 -34.67 -23.03 15.46
N LYS A 440 -35.85 -23.46 15.07
CA LYS A 440 -36.52 -24.66 15.66
C LYS A 440 -35.84 -25.96 15.25
N THR A 441 -35.08 -25.95 14.16
CA THR A 441 -34.43 -27.16 13.63
C THR A 441 -32.99 -27.25 14.08
N ILE A 442 -32.58 -28.40 14.61
CA ILE A 442 -31.21 -28.73 14.96
C ILE A 442 -30.48 -29.27 13.73
N LEU A 443 -29.24 -28.92 13.49
CA LEU A 443 -28.36 -29.36 12.39
C LEU A 443 -28.82 -28.97 10.97
N PHE A 444 -30.12 -28.88 10.69
CA PHE A 444 -30.65 -28.50 9.38
C PHE A 444 -31.11 -27.03 9.35
N ASN A 445 -30.25 -26.14 9.82
CA ASN A 445 -30.51 -24.70 9.78
C ASN A 445 -29.47 -23.97 8.97
N GLU A 446 -29.78 -22.74 8.57
CA GLU A 446 -28.95 -21.91 7.72
C GLU A 446 -27.59 -21.60 8.32
N ARG A 447 -27.52 -21.44 9.65
CA ARG A 447 -26.30 -21.19 10.39
C ARG A 447 -25.36 -22.40 10.33
N PHE A 448 -25.85 -23.59 10.66
CA PHE A 448 -25.05 -24.81 10.60
C PHE A 448 -24.54 -25.06 9.18
N GLY A 449 -25.40 -24.82 8.16
CA GLY A 449 -24.99 -24.89 6.76
C GLY A 449 -23.85 -23.92 6.43
N THR A 450 -23.88 -22.69 6.95
CA THR A 450 -22.80 -21.72 6.74
C THR A 450 -21.49 -22.14 7.41
N PHE A 451 -21.56 -22.66 8.66
CA PHE A 451 -20.40 -23.24 9.33
C PHE A 451 -19.85 -24.47 8.59
N ALA A 452 -20.73 -25.32 8.04
CA ALA A 452 -20.32 -26.49 7.25
C ALA A 452 -19.54 -26.07 5.99
N VAL A 453 -20.00 -25.01 5.30
CA VAL A 453 -19.24 -24.42 4.18
C VAL A 453 -17.88 -23.91 4.65
N GLY A 454 -17.83 -23.18 5.77
CA GLY A 454 -16.57 -22.69 6.35
C GLY A 454 -15.60 -23.83 6.67
N ILE A 455 -16.08 -24.89 7.32
CA ILE A 455 -15.30 -26.10 7.63
C ILE A 455 -14.77 -26.75 6.34
N ALA A 456 -15.63 -26.91 5.32
CA ALA A 456 -15.23 -27.49 4.05
C ALA A 456 -14.14 -26.66 3.34
N VAL A 457 -14.30 -25.33 3.33
CA VAL A 457 -13.32 -24.42 2.75
C VAL A 457 -11.97 -24.49 3.48
N PHE A 458 -11.95 -24.39 4.80
CA PHE A 458 -10.69 -24.49 5.55
C PHE A 458 -10.07 -25.89 5.49
N ALA A 459 -10.86 -26.96 5.40
CA ALA A 459 -10.37 -28.31 5.13
C ALA A 459 -9.72 -28.41 3.74
N PHE A 460 -10.33 -27.78 2.73
CA PHE A 460 -9.74 -27.66 1.40
C PHE A 460 -8.43 -26.85 1.42
N VAL A 461 -8.40 -25.72 2.13
CA VAL A 461 -7.19 -24.90 2.33
C VAL A 461 -6.09 -25.73 3.01
N ALA A 462 -6.40 -26.47 4.07
CA ALA A 462 -5.45 -27.34 4.74
C ALA A 462 -4.87 -28.39 3.78
N ARG A 463 -5.74 -29.10 3.03
CA ARG A 463 -5.33 -30.08 2.01
C ARG A 463 -4.47 -29.46 0.91
N LEU A 464 -4.85 -28.26 0.47
CA LEU A 464 -4.11 -27.54 -0.56
C LEU A 464 -2.71 -27.16 -0.10
N SER A 465 -2.55 -26.73 1.14
CA SER A 465 -1.31 -26.26 1.74
C SER A 465 -0.37 -27.41 2.16
N TYR A 466 -0.88 -28.61 2.38
CA TYR A 466 -0.08 -29.81 2.70
C TYR A 466 0.69 -30.39 1.52
N ARG A 467 0.34 -30.04 0.28
CA ARG A 467 1.10 -30.51 -0.89
C ARG A 467 2.37 -29.68 -1.04
N PRO A 468 3.56 -30.32 -1.17
CA PRO A 468 4.79 -29.58 -1.36
C PRO A 468 4.67 -28.68 -2.60
N ALA A 469 4.89 -27.38 -2.40
CA ALA A 469 5.00 -26.43 -3.48
C ALA A 469 6.36 -26.69 -4.17
N GLU A 470 6.37 -26.95 -5.46
CA GLU A 470 7.57 -27.27 -6.26
C GLU A 470 8.56 -26.08 -6.39
N ALA A 471 8.39 -24.99 -5.68
CA ALA A 471 9.31 -23.86 -5.71
C ALA A 471 9.32 -23.07 -4.41
N SER A 472 10.51 -23.00 -3.83
CA SER A 472 11.03 -22.03 -2.86
C SER A 472 10.27 -21.89 -1.52
N GLU A 473 10.98 -22.28 -0.49
CA GLU A 473 10.60 -22.25 0.93
C GLU A 473 10.39 -20.85 1.53
N GLU A 474 10.67 -19.79 0.80
CA GLU A 474 10.43 -18.41 1.24
C GLU A 474 9.04 -17.92 0.83
N GLY A 475 8.01 -18.37 1.56
CA GLY A 475 6.65 -17.85 1.43
C GLY A 475 6.51 -16.47 2.06
N PHE A 476 6.01 -15.49 1.34
CA PHE A 476 5.57 -14.22 1.91
C PHE A 476 4.03 -14.19 1.89
N PRO A 477 3.37 -13.77 2.95
CA PRO A 477 3.85 -13.38 4.27
C PRO A 477 3.97 -14.57 5.24
N VAL A 478 3.44 -15.74 4.92
CA VAL A 478 3.33 -16.91 5.81
C VAL A 478 3.75 -18.17 5.06
N SER A 479 4.49 -19.07 5.71
CA SER A 479 4.89 -20.33 5.09
C SER A 479 3.69 -21.25 4.80
N TRP A 480 3.80 -22.11 3.78
CA TRP A 480 2.74 -23.07 3.45
C TRP A 480 2.41 -24.03 4.60
N PRO A 481 3.40 -24.59 5.35
CA PRO A 481 3.12 -25.39 6.53
C PRO A 481 2.35 -24.64 7.62
N THR A 482 2.69 -23.36 7.86
CA THR A 482 1.96 -22.51 8.82
C THR A 482 0.53 -22.25 8.34
N THR A 483 0.34 -21.99 7.04
CA THR A 483 -1.00 -21.83 6.43
C THR A 483 -1.84 -23.11 6.63
N ALA A 484 -1.24 -24.28 6.42
CA ALA A 484 -1.90 -25.57 6.69
C ALA A 484 -2.27 -25.73 8.17
N GLY A 485 -1.36 -25.39 9.08
CA GLY A 485 -1.61 -25.43 10.52
C GLY A 485 -2.76 -24.50 10.94
N LEU A 486 -2.76 -23.26 10.47
CA LEU A 486 -3.83 -22.29 10.73
C LEU A 486 -5.18 -22.77 10.18
N ALA A 487 -5.19 -23.37 8.99
CA ALA A 487 -6.41 -23.90 8.40
C ALA A 487 -6.96 -25.10 9.20
N VAL A 488 -6.09 -26.01 9.67
CA VAL A 488 -6.50 -27.11 10.55
C VAL A 488 -7.03 -26.58 11.88
N LEU A 489 -6.40 -25.56 12.46
CA LEU A 489 -6.90 -24.90 13.68
C LEU A 489 -8.28 -24.29 13.43
N ALA A 490 -8.46 -23.58 12.31
CA ALA A 490 -9.75 -23.01 11.94
C ALA A 490 -10.84 -24.09 11.80
N VAL A 491 -10.54 -25.22 11.16
CA VAL A 491 -11.49 -26.36 11.05
C VAL A 491 -11.92 -26.84 12.44
N ASN A 492 -10.96 -27.07 13.34
CA ASN A 492 -11.26 -27.59 14.68
C ASN A 492 -12.09 -26.59 15.50
N VAL A 493 -11.73 -25.30 15.44
CA VAL A 493 -12.49 -24.25 16.13
C VAL A 493 -13.89 -24.09 15.53
N LEU A 494 -14.03 -24.12 14.21
CA LEU A 494 -15.33 -24.00 13.55
C LEU A 494 -16.25 -25.20 13.85
N ILE A 495 -15.75 -26.43 13.89
CA ILE A 495 -16.53 -27.60 14.31
C ILE A 495 -17.02 -27.40 15.75
N LEU A 496 -16.11 -27.01 16.66
CA LEU A 496 -16.48 -26.79 18.06
C LEU A 496 -17.53 -25.69 18.23
N LEU A 497 -17.39 -24.58 17.49
CA LEU A 497 -18.35 -23.48 17.49
C LEU A 497 -19.69 -23.88 16.84
N ALA A 498 -19.66 -24.60 15.72
CA ALA A 498 -20.87 -25.05 15.05
C ALA A 498 -21.74 -25.93 15.98
N VAL A 499 -21.12 -26.94 16.60
CA VAL A 499 -21.82 -27.84 17.54
C VAL A 499 -22.21 -27.10 18.83
N GLY A 500 -21.32 -26.23 19.34
CA GLY A 500 -21.60 -25.42 20.53
C GLY A 500 -22.81 -24.50 20.34
N TRP A 501 -22.93 -23.86 19.15
CA TRP A 501 -24.10 -23.05 18.83
C TRP A 501 -25.39 -23.85 18.66
N GLU A 502 -25.31 -25.09 18.16
CA GLU A 502 -26.50 -25.97 18.07
C GLU A 502 -26.97 -26.39 19.48
N ILE A 503 -26.04 -26.69 20.37
CA ILE A 503 -26.36 -26.95 21.79
C ILE A 503 -26.98 -25.70 22.43
N HIS A 504 -26.40 -24.51 22.18
CA HIS A 504 -26.95 -23.26 22.70
C HIS A 504 -28.38 -23.02 22.18
N ASN A 505 -28.60 -23.18 20.87
CA ASN A 505 -29.90 -22.97 20.23
C ASN A 505 -30.96 -23.95 20.76
N TYR A 506 -30.60 -25.23 20.95
CA TYR A 506 -31.48 -26.25 21.51
C TYR A 506 -31.97 -25.86 22.91
N TRP A 507 -31.02 -25.56 23.84
CA TRP A 507 -31.36 -25.21 25.20
C TRP A 507 -32.01 -23.83 25.33
N TRP A 508 -31.67 -22.88 24.45
CA TRP A 508 -32.31 -21.58 24.38
C TRP A 508 -33.78 -21.70 24.01
N TYR A 509 -34.09 -22.51 23.00
CA TYR A 509 -35.47 -22.73 22.56
C TYR A 509 -36.34 -23.37 23.64
N LEU A 510 -35.83 -24.39 24.31
CA LEU A 510 -36.50 -25.04 25.45
C LEU A 510 -36.73 -24.08 26.62
N ARG A 511 -35.77 -23.20 26.88
CA ARG A 511 -35.88 -22.18 27.95
C ARG A 511 -36.99 -21.16 27.69
N TYR A 512 -37.24 -20.81 26.43
CA TYR A 512 -38.24 -19.80 26.06
C TYR A 512 -39.67 -20.37 26.09
N SER A 513 -39.82 -21.67 25.99
CA SER A 513 -41.11 -22.38 26.01
C SER A 513 -41.52 -22.90 27.36
N GLY A 514 -40.70 -22.74 28.41
CA GLY A 514 -40.88 -23.44 29.70
C GLY A 514 -41.19 -22.50 30.90
N ASP A 515 -41.73 -23.12 31.94
CA ASP A 515 -42.03 -22.49 33.23
C ASP A 515 -40.73 -22.08 33.99
N ARG A 516 -40.78 -21.08 34.87
CA ARG A 516 -39.59 -20.54 35.60
C ARG A 516 -38.80 -21.60 36.42
N ALA A 517 -39.47 -22.61 36.92
CA ALA A 517 -38.81 -23.72 37.65
C ALA A 517 -37.91 -24.53 36.70
N VAL A 518 -38.36 -24.76 35.49
CA VAL A 518 -37.68 -25.53 34.44
C VAL A 518 -36.49 -24.77 33.84
N ILE A 519 -36.53 -23.42 33.85
CA ILE A 519 -35.46 -22.58 33.34
C ILE A 519 -34.11 -22.81 34.03
N ARG A 520 -34.14 -23.04 35.36
CA ARG A 520 -32.91 -23.31 36.15
C ARG A 520 -32.31 -24.68 35.82
N GLU A 521 -33.15 -25.70 35.63
CA GLU A 521 -32.72 -27.02 35.20
C GLU A 521 -32.10 -27.02 33.82
N TYR A 522 -32.72 -26.34 32.86
CA TYR A 522 -32.18 -26.24 31.49
C TYR A 522 -30.81 -25.58 31.44
N ARG A 523 -30.54 -24.61 32.32
CA ARG A 523 -29.21 -24.00 32.42
C ARG A 523 -28.18 -25.04 32.89
N VAL A 524 -28.52 -25.88 33.84
CA VAL A 524 -27.65 -26.96 34.35
C VAL A 524 -27.36 -27.98 33.25
N TYR A 525 -28.40 -28.43 32.52
CA TYR A 525 -28.24 -29.38 31.42
C TYR A 525 -27.41 -28.78 30.27
N ALA A 526 -27.61 -27.51 29.95
CA ALA A 526 -26.84 -26.82 28.93
C ALA A 526 -25.34 -26.81 29.31
N GLN A 527 -24.99 -26.45 30.54
CA GLN A 527 -23.60 -26.44 30.99
C GLN A 527 -22.96 -27.83 30.96
N PHE A 528 -23.69 -28.85 31.38
CA PHE A 528 -23.24 -30.23 31.30
C PHE A 528 -22.99 -30.66 29.84
N THR A 529 -23.87 -30.30 28.92
CA THR A 529 -23.74 -30.65 27.52
C THR A 529 -22.51 -30.00 26.88
N TYR A 530 -22.17 -28.73 27.24
CA TYR A 530 -20.93 -28.08 26.80
C TYR A 530 -19.69 -28.78 27.36
N SER A 531 -19.70 -29.20 28.63
CA SER A 531 -18.55 -29.92 29.22
C SER A 531 -18.35 -31.27 28.53
N ALA A 532 -19.44 -31.97 28.23
CA ALA A 532 -19.41 -33.24 27.48
C ALA A 532 -18.87 -33.01 26.04
N LEU A 533 -19.31 -31.93 25.35
CA LEU A 533 -18.78 -31.57 24.03
C LEU A 533 -17.27 -31.38 24.06
N PHE A 534 -16.76 -30.57 25.00
CA PHE A 534 -15.33 -30.26 25.06
C PHE A 534 -14.50 -31.50 25.36
N MET A 535 -14.98 -32.37 26.28
CA MET A 535 -14.30 -33.62 26.62
C MET A 535 -14.28 -34.60 25.46
N ILE A 536 -15.44 -34.84 24.82
CA ILE A 536 -15.54 -35.77 23.68
C ILE A 536 -14.72 -35.28 22.48
N PHE A 537 -14.85 -33.99 22.14
CA PHE A 537 -14.11 -33.41 21.04
C PHE A 537 -12.60 -33.44 21.30
N GLY A 538 -12.15 -33.08 22.52
CA GLY A 538 -10.76 -33.16 22.92
C GLY A 538 -10.20 -34.58 22.86
N ALA A 539 -10.98 -35.58 23.29
CA ALA A 539 -10.60 -36.99 23.23
C ALA A 539 -10.45 -37.46 21.77
N ILE A 540 -11.41 -37.14 20.90
CA ILE A 540 -11.38 -37.49 19.48
C ILE A 540 -10.15 -36.82 18.82
N GLN A 541 -9.93 -35.53 19.08
CA GLN A 541 -8.81 -34.79 18.53
C GLN A 541 -7.45 -35.36 19.00
N LEU A 542 -7.36 -35.78 20.24
CA LEU A 542 -6.16 -36.40 20.78
C LEU A 542 -5.90 -37.77 20.12
N ALA A 543 -6.94 -38.61 20.00
CA ALA A 543 -6.86 -39.89 19.31
C ALA A 543 -6.40 -39.75 17.85
N LEU A 544 -6.98 -38.76 17.13
CA LEU A 544 -6.56 -38.39 15.77
C LEU A 544 -5.10 -37.91 15.76
N GLY A 545 -4.67 -37.12 16.75
CA GLY A 545 -3.31 -36.62 16.90
C GLY A 545 -2.28 -37.75 17.08
N PHE A 546 -2.62 -38.78 17.82
CA PHE A 546 -1.79 -40.00 17.96
C PHE A 546 -1.80 -40.84 16.67
N TRP A 547 -2.97 -41.09 16.10
CA TRP A 547 -3.11 -41.86 14.86
C TRP A 547 -2.35 -41.23 13.70
N ARG A 548 -2.46 -39.89 13.53
CA ARG A 548 -1.77 -39.12 12.49
C ARG A 548 -0.33 -38.76 12.85
N ARG A 549 0.17 -39.13 14.04
CA ARG A 549 1.48 -38.75 14.58
C ARG A 549 1.75 -37.21 14.52
N SER A 550 0.70 -36.40 14.66
CA SER A 550 0.78 -34.94 14.58
C SER A 550 0.88 -34.34 15.98
N ALA A 551 2.05 -33.80 16.33
CA ALA A 551 2.23 -33.02 17.56
C ALA A 551 1.29 -31.83 17.66
N PHE A 552 1.03 -31.16 16.52
CA PHE A 552 0.15 -30.00 16.45
C PHE A 552 -1.30 -30.33 16.90
N LEU A 553 -1.86 -31.46 16.43
CA LEU A 553 -3.20 -31.88 16.85
C LEU A 553 -3.23 -32.30 18.35
N ARG A 554 -2.17 -32.94 18.83
CA ARG A 554 -2.08 -33.33 20.25
C ARG A 554 -2.05 -32.09 21.17
N TRP A 555 -1.27 -31.04 20.78
CA TRP A 555 -1.23 -29.80 21.56
C TRP A 555 -2.59 -29.08 21.56
N GLN A 556 -3.30 -29.02 20.45
CA GLN A 556 -4.66 -28.47 20.42
C GLN A 556 -5.63 -29.23 21.35
N ALA A 557 -5.58 -30.56 21.31
CA ALA A 557 -6.40 -31.41 22.18
C ALA A 557 -6.06 -31.18 23.65
N LEU A 558 -4.78 -31.08 24.01
CA LEU A 558 -4.36 -30.82 25.39
C LEU A 558 -4.82 -29.45 25.89
N ILE A 559 -4.74 -28.41 25.05
CA ILE A 559 -5.25 -27.08 25.39
C ILE A 559 -6.76 -27.13 25.62
N LEU A 560 -7.50 -27.80 24.73
CA LEU A 560 -8.94 -27.92 24.87
C LEU A 560 -9.33 -28.72 26.15
N LEU A 561 -8.60 -29.79 26.47
CA LEU A 561 -8.80 -30.54 27.68
C LEU A 561 -8.47 -29.72 28.92
N ALA A 562 -7.41 -28.88 28.89
CA ALA A 562 -7.09 -27.96 29.97
C ALA A 562 -8.21 -26.92 30.17
N ILE A 563 -8.78 -26.38 29.10
CA ILE A 563 -9.96 -25.49 29.16
C ILE A 563 -11.16 -26.23 29.74
N SER A 564 -11.37 -27.49 29.35
CA SER A 564 -12.45 -28.34 29.90
C SER A 564 -12.28 -28.57 31.39
N ILE A 565 -11.06 -28.86 31.86
CA ILE A 565 -10.72 -28.98 33.28
C ILE A 565 -11.07 -27.67 33.99
N GLY A 566 -10.56 -26.54 33.52
CA GLY A 566 -10.84 -25.24 34.13
C GLY A 566 -12.35 -24.96 34.20
N LYS A 567 -13.11 -25.24 33.11
CA LYS A 567 -14.56 -25.06 33.09
C LYS A 567 -15.26 -25.95 34.14
N VAL A 568 -14.90 -27.23 34.23
CA VAL A 568 -15.50 -28.14 35.19
C VAL A 568 -15.24 -27.67 36.64
N PHE A 569 -14.01 -27.24 36.95
CA PHE A 569 -13.66 -26.78 38.28
C PHE A 569 -14.26 -25.41 38.65
N ILE A 570 -14.37 -24.49 37.71
CA ILE A 570 -14.81 -23.11 37.98
C ILE A 570 -16.33 -22.99 37.84
N VAL A 571 -16.90 -23.52 36.73
CA VAL A 571 -18.30 -23.32 36.39
C VAL A 571 -19.20 -24.46 36.86
N ASP A 572 -18.83 -25.71 36.57
CA ASP A 572 -19.70 -26.85 36.82
C ASP A 572 -19.82 -27.15 38.36
N VAL A 573 -18.76 -26.89 39.14
CA VAL A 573 -18.82 -27.03 40.60
C VAL A 573 -19.77 -26.04 41.25
N SER A 574 -19.91 -24.83 40.70
CA SER A 574 -20.78 -23.80 41.27
C SER A 574 -22.26 -23.96 40.89
N GLU A 575 -22.58 -24.50 39.73
CA GLU A 575 -23.93 -24.47 39.15
C GLU A 575 -24.59 -25.86 39.09
N LEU A 576 -23.85 -26.99 39.07
CA LEU A 576 -24.37 -28.34 38.86
C LEU A 576 -24.84 -28.98 40.20
N SER A 577 -25.91 -29.80 40.13
CA SER A 577 -26.33 -30.65 41.22
C SER A 577 -25.31 -31.76 41.49
N GLN A 578 -25.33 -32.35 42.71
CA GLN A 578 -24.34 -33.34 43.13
C GLN A 578 -24.14 -34.51 42.16
N GLY A 579 -25.22 -35.03 41.56
CA GLY A 579 -25.13 -36.13 40.59
C GLY A 579 -24.34 -35.76 39.35
N TYR A 580 -24.60 -34.60 38.75
CA TYR A 580 -23.89 -34.14 37.54
C TYR A 580 -22.42 -33.77 37.82
N ARG A 581 -22.11 -33.25 39.03
CA ARG A 581 -20.71 -33.05 39.47
C ARG A 581 -19.96 -34.38 39.50
N ILE A 582 -20.52 -35.41 40.10
CA ILE A 582 -19.89 -36.72 40.16
C ILE A 582 -19.62 -37.28 38.78
N VAL A 583 -20.59 -37.23 37.86
CA VAL A 583 -20.43 -37.72 36.48
C VAL A 583 -19.37 -36.92 35.74
N SER A 584 -19.36 -35.59 35.89
CA SER A 584 -18.34 -34.72 35.24
C SER A 584 -16.93 -35.04 35.74
N PHE A 585 -16.75 -35.19 37.06
CA PHE A 585 -15.44 -35.53 37.65
C PHE A 585 -14.97 -36.93 37.29
N LEU A 586 -15.86 -37.92 37.34
CA LEU A 586 -15.52 -39.29 36.95
C LEU A 586 -15.19 -39.39 35.47
N GLY A 587 -15.97 -38.74 34.59
CA GLY A 587 -15.73 -38.72 33.16
C GLY A 587 -14.41 -38.03 32.82
N LEU A 588 -14.14 -36.87 33.44
CA LEU A 588 -12.89 -36.16 33.27
C LEU A 588 -11.70 -36.96 33.80
N GLY A 589 -11.83 -37.54 34.99
CA GLY A 589 -10.78 -38.37 35.60
C GLY A 589 -10.44 -39.60 34.75
N ALA A 590 -11.47 -40.31 34.25
CA ALA A 590 -11.28 -41.46 33.36
C ALA A 590 -10.60 -41.03 32.04
N LEU A 591 -10.99 -39.91 31.49
CA LEU A 591 -10.37 -39.36 30.27
C LEU A 591 -8.89 -39.00 30.49
N LEU A 592 -8.58 -38.32 31.59
CA LEU A 592 -7.19 -37.94 31.92
C LEU A 592 -6.32 -39.17 32.16
N LEU A 593 -6.83 -40.21 32.82
CA LEU A 593 -6.13 -41.48 33.02
C LEU A 593 -5.89 -42.19 31.68
N ALA A 594 -6.89 -42.23 30.78
CA ALA A 594 -6.73 -42.76 29.43
C ALA A 594 -5.69 -41.98 28.61
N VAL A 595 -5.71 -40.66 28.68
CA VAL A 595 -4.70 -39.78 28.03
C VAL A 595 -3.31 -40.07 28.58
N SER A 596 -3.15 -40.14 29.92
CA SER A 596 -1.88 -40.46 30.56
C SER A 596 -1.34 -41.82 30.12
N PHE A 597 -2.20 -42.83 30.07
CA PHE A 597 -1.84 -44.18 29.64
C PHE A 597 -1.37 -44.20 28.18
N VAL A 598 -2.08 -43.51 27.27
CA VAL A 598 -1.69 -43.45 25.86
C VAL A 598 -0.35 -42.73 25.69
N TYR A 599 -0.11 -41.61 26.40
CA TYR A 599 1.17 -40.93 26.40
C TYR A 599 2.32 -41.80 26.92
N GLN A 600 2.10 -42.55 27.99
CA GLN A 600 3.10 -43.47 28.52
C GLN A 600 3.44 -44.60 27.52
N LYS A 601 2.43 -45.17 26.89
CA LYS A 601 2.59 -46.22 25.88
C LYS A 601 3.32 -45.69 24.62
N ASP A 602 2.97 -44.52 24.15
CA ASP A 602 3.61 -43.91 22.95
C ASP A 602 5.04 -43.46 23.24
N TRP A 603 5.32 -42.99 24.47
CA TRP A 603 6.67 -42.64 24.93
C TRP A 603 7.60 -43.83 25.01
N LEU A 604 7.10 -45.01 25.43
CA LEU A 604 7.83 -46.25 25.38
C LEU A 604 8.18 -46.67 23.95
N ASN A 605 7.27 -46.45 23.00
CA ASN A 605 7.50 -46.74 21.58
C ASN A 605 8.39 -45.71 20.86
N LEU A 606 8.50 -44.47 21.35
CA LEU A 606 9.37 -43.42 20.80
C LEU A 606 10.81 -43.52 21.31
N ARG A 607 11.06 -44.29 22.39
CA ARG A 607 12.38 -44.44 23.00
C ARG A 607 13.21 -45.58 22.39
N ASP A 608 12.64 -46.30 21.43
CA ASP A 608 13.30 -47.44 20.78
C ASP A 608 13.40 -47.22 19.23
N PRO A 609 14.18 -46.22 18.76
CA PRO A 609 14.46 -46.07 17.32
C PRO A 609 15.54 -47.06 16.84
N ASP A 610 16.36 -47.65 17.75
CA ASP A 610 17.59 -48.34 17.38
C ASP A 610 17.45 -49.88 17.26
N SER A 611 16.28 -50.47 17.52
CA SER A 611 16.10 -51.92 17.42
C SER A 611 15.72 -52.44 16.01
N ARG A 612 15.64 -51.60 14.98
CA ARG A 612 15.34 -51.98 13.59
C ARG A 612 16.54 -52.02 12.64
N GLY A 613 17.75 -51.85 13.15
CA GLY A 613 19.00 -51.86 12.36
C GLY A 613 19.74 -53.21 12.37
N SER A 614 19.19 -54.29 12.96
CA SER A 614 19.83 -55.59 12.94
C SER A 614 18.81 -56.71 12.74
N ARG A 615 18.31 -56.84 11.52
CA ARG A 615 17.88 -58.13 10.93
C ARG A 615 17.81 -58.01 9.42
#